data_85cb4a26d938a3b8c11ffc1cfc67567c
#
_entry.id   85cb4a26d938a3b8c11ffc1cfc67567c
#
_cell.length_a   1.000
_cell.length_b   1.000
_cell.length_c   1.000
_cell.angle_alpha   90.00
_cell.angle_beta   90.00
_cell.angle_gamma   90.00
#
_symmetry.space_group_name_H-M   'P 1'
#
loop_
_entity.id
_entity.type
_entity.pdbx_description
1 polymer ?
#
loop_
_entity_poly.entity_id
_entity_poly.type
_entity_poly.pdbx_seq_one_letter_code
_entity_poly.pdbx_strand_id
1 'polypeptide(L)'
;MVKKKRWHCLPGQPVTELDKQVMFWENKGKLVPTRDLIKTPEQIEGIRKSGVVNTGCLDAVAEMIRPGINTQQIDDLCMQYCKDHNAIPACLNYEGYPKSVCTSINEVVCHGIPKEEDVLEEGDIVNVDMTTIVDGYYADASRMFIVGGKTTPDKEQLVRVAKECLEIGMEAAKPYSFVGDIGHAIEKHCKKYGYGVVRDLCGHGVGCQFHEEPEVLHYGHRGTGMLLVPGMVFTIEPMINMGTWQVFIDADDPYGWEVITGDEKPSAQWEHTLVMTETGVEILTH
;
A
#
# COMPACT_ATOMS: atom_id res chain seq x y z
N MET A 1 15.39 -25.88 -4.28
CA MET A 1 14.08 -25.81 -3.61
C MET A 1 14.31 -25.63 -2.13
N VAL A 2 14.09 -24.43 -1.57
CA VAL A 2 14.07 -24.22 -0.12
C VAL A 2 12.83 -24.96 0.40
N LYS A 3 13.00 -25.91 1.33
CA LYS A 3 11.87 -26.56 2.00
C LYS A 3 11.10 -25.47 2.74
N LYS A 4 9.90 -25.09 2.28
CA LYS A 4 9.01 -24.20 3.01
C LYS A 4 8.82 -24.79 4.41
N LYS A 5 9.04 -23.98 5.45
CA LYS A 5 8.81 -24.40 6.84
C LYS A 5 7.34 -24.79 6.97
N ARG A 6 7.08 -26.03 7.39
CA ARG A 6 5.72 -26.46 7.74
C ARG A 6 5.24 -25.72 8.97
N TRP A 7 3.93 -25.46 9.02
CA TRP A 7 3.34 -24.93 10.24
C TRP A 7 3.46 -25.92 11.39
N HIS A 8 3.91 -25.45 12.53
CA HIS A 8 4.05 -26.25 13.76
C HIS A 8 3.35 -25.55 14.90
N CYS A 9 2.54 -26.31 15.68
CA CYS A 9 2.02 -25.83 16.94
C CYS A 9 3.14 -25.46 17.91
N LEU A 10 2.94 -24.46 18.75
CA LEU A 10 3.94 -24.06 19.73
C LEU A 10 4.10 -25.16 20.78
N PRO A 11 5.36 -25.61 21.07
CA PRO A 11 5.59 -26.66 22.03
C PRO A 11 5.01 -26.33 23.41
N GLY A 12 4.27 -27.30 24.01
CA GLY A 12 3.69 -27.14 25.33
C GLY A 12 2.45 -26.23 25.43
N GLN A 13 1.98 -25.68 24.30
CA GLN A 13 0.75 -24.90 24.27
C GLN A 13 -0.42 -25.70 23.66
N PRO A 14 -1.66 -25.43 24.05
CA PRO A 14 -2.82 -26.07 23.41
C PRO A 14 -2.96 -25.62 21.94
N VAL A 15 -3.44 -26.51 21.12
CA VAL A 15 -3.72 -26.24 19.69
C VAL A 15 -4.84 -25.21 19.60
N THR A 16 -4.53 -24.06 19.01
CA THR A 16 -5.49 -22.94 18.84
C THR A 16 -6.38 -23.15 17.62
N GLU A 17 -7.42 -22.35 17.46
CA GLU A 17 -8.24 -22.36 16.23
C GLU A 17 -7.41 -21.94 15.01
N LEU A 18 -6.54 -20.95 15.17
CA LEU A 18 -5.57 -20.56 14.15
C LEU A 18 -4.72 -21.76 13.67
N ASP A 19 -4.15 -22.55 14.61
CA ASP A 19 -3.37 -23.72 14.25
C ASP A 19 -4.18 -24.71 13.43
N LYS A 20 -5.43 -24.98 13.82
CA LYS A 20 -6.32 -25.90 13.11
C LYS A 20 -6.60 -25.44 11.70
N GLN A 21 -6.92 -24.16 11.51
CA GLN A 21 -7.22 -23.59 10.20
C GLN A 21 -5.99 -23.60 9.28
N VAL A 22 -4.83 -23.17 9.78
CA VAL A 22 -3.59 -23.17 8.98
C VAL A 22 -3.21 -24.61 8.58
N MET A 23 -3.21 -25.57 9.52
CA MET A 23 -2.92 -26.98 9.23
C MET A 23 -3.92 -27.59 8.24
N PHE A 24 -5.20 -27.23 8.34
CA PHE A 24 -6.23 -27.70 7.40
C PHE A 24 -5.93 -27.27 5.97
N TRP A 25 -5.60 -25.99 5.75
CA TRP A 25 -5.29 -25.46 4.44
C TRP A 25 -3.93 -25.92 3.92
N GLU A 26 -2.92 -26.03 4.80
CA GLU A 26 -1.61 -26.61 4.45
C GLU A 26 -1.76 -28.06 3.95
N ASN A 27 -2.58 -28.88 4.63
CA ASN A 27 -2.85 -30.25 4.21
C ASN A 27 -3.62 -30.34 2.87
N LYS A 28 -4.33 -29.28 2.47
CA LYS A 28 -4.94 -29.14 1.15
C LYS A 28 -3.98 -28.60 0.09
N GLY A 29 -2.72 -28.41 0.42
CA GLY A 29 -1.69 -27.91 -0.50
C GLY A 29 -1.78 -26.41 -0.77
N LYS A 30 -2.49 -25.64 0.04
CA LYS A 30 -2.55 -24.17 -0.07
C LYS A 30 -1.30 -23.53 0.53
N LEU A 31 -0.96 -22.33 0.01
CA LEU A 31 0.07 -21.51 0.61
C LEU A 31 -0.45 -20.91 1.92
N VAL A 32 0.26 -21.17 3.00
CA VAL A 32 -0.07 -20.67 4.34
C VAL A 32 1.07 -19.79 4.87
N PRO A 33 0.78 -18.82 5.76
CA PRO A 33 1.82 -17.98 6.35
C PRO A 33 2.76 -18.80 7.24
N THR A 34 3.94 -18.28 7.47
CA THR A 34 4.82 -18.70 8.57
C THR A 34 4.49 -17.94 9.85
N ARG A 35 4.93 -18.41 11.02
CA ARG A 35 4.57 -17.78 12.30
C ARG A 35 5.14 -16.38 12.50
N ASP A 36 6.26 -16.09 11.87
CA ASP A 36 6.92 -14.78 11.91
C ASP A 36 6.11 -13.68 11.21
N LEU A 37 5.19 -14.06 10.32
CA LEU A 37 4.27 -13.12 9.68
C LEU A 37 3.08 -12.74 10.59
N ILE A 38 2.89 -13.44 11.71
CA ILE A 38 1.83 -13.16 12.68
C ILE A 38 2.40 -12.27 13.77
N LYS A 39 1.98 -11.02 13.79
CA LYS A 39 2.46 -10.02 14.73
C LYS A 39 1.88 -10.25 16.13
N THR A 40 2.69 -9.99 17.13
CA THR A 40 2.21 -9.97 18.51
C THR A 40 1.36 -8.72 18.78
N PRO A 41 0.55 -8.70 19.84
CA PRO A 41 -0.20 -7.49 20.23
C PRO A 41 0.70 -6.27 20.42
N GLU A 42 1.91 -6.44 20.97
CA GLU A 42 2.90 -5.39 21.19
C GLU A 42 3.43 -4.84 19.86
N GLN A 43 3.69 -5.71 18.87
CA GLN A 43 4.11 -5.31 17.53
C GLN A 43 2.99 -4.56 16.81
N ILE A 44 1.75 -5.05 16.87
CA ILE A 44 0.58 -4.36 16.27
C ILE A 44 0.40 -2.97 16.89
N GLU A 45 0.57 -2.83 18.20
CA GLU A 45 0.49 -1.53 18.86
C GLU A 45 1.64 -0.59 18.46
N GLY A 46 2.85 -1.13 18.27
CA GLY A 46 3.98 -0.38 17.72
C GLY A 46 3.70 0.13 16.32
N ILE A 47 3.18 -0.72 15.43
CA ILE A 47 2.79 -0.36 14.06
C ILE A 47 1.66 0.70 14.08
N ARG A 48 0.67 0.57 14.97
CA ARG A 48 -0.39 1.55 15.14
C ARG A 48 0.15 2.94 15.51
N LYS A 49 1.13 3.02 16.41
CA LYS A 49 1.78 4.29 16.76
C LYS A 49 2.47 4.92 15.56
N SER A 50 3.15 4.13 14.74
CA SER A 50 3.71 4.61 13.47
C SER A 50 2.61 5.09 12.53
N GLY A 51 1.48 4.36 12.45
CA GLY A 51 0.30 4.72 11.65
C GLY A 51 -0.30 6.08 12.03
N VAL A 52 -0.33 6.41 13.32
CA VAL A 52 -0.78 7.74 13.79
C VAL A 52 0.13 8.85 13.26
N VAL A 53 1.45 8.66 13.29
CA VAL A 53 2.40 9.65 12.75
C VAL A 53 2.28 9.73 11.23
N ASN A 54 2.16 8.61 10.55
CA ASN A 54 1.96 8.51 9.11
C ASN A 54 0.71 9.30 8.68
N THR A 55 -0.42 9.02 9.29
CA THR A 55 -1.71 9.69 9.01
C THR A 55 -1.61 11.19 9.26
N GLY A 56 -1.01 11.61 10.37
CA GLY A 56 -0.83 13.02 10.68
C GLY A 56 0.09 13.75 9.69
N CYS A 57 1.09 13.06 9.13
CA CYS A 57 1.92 13.58 8.06
C CYS A 57 1.10 13.83 6.79
N LEU A 58 0.29 12.85 6.37
CA LEU A 58 -0.60 12.98 5.21
C LEU A 58 -1.69 14.04 5.42
N ASP A 59 -2.15 14.26 6.65
CA ASP A 59 -3.07 15.36 7.00
C ASP A 59 -2.38 16.73 6.84
N ALA A 60 -1.14 16.86 7.28
CA ALA A 60 -0.36 18.08 7.08
C ALA A 60 -0.10 18.36 5.59
N VAL A 61 0.15 17.33 4.79
CA VAL A 61 0.23 17.42 3.33
C VAL A 61 -1.09 17.90 2.73
N ALA A 62 -2.22 17.40 3.20
CA ALA A 62 -3.56 17.81 2.73
C ALA A 62 -3.82 19.32 2.92
N GLU A 63 -3.32 19.90 4.02
CA GLU A 63 -3.42 21.34 4.28
C GLU A 63 -2.50 22.18 3.38
N MET A 64 -1.41 21.60 2.89
CA MET A 64 -0.40 22.28 2.09
C MET A 64 -0.71 22.26 0.60
N ILE A 65 -1.29 21.16 0.07
CA ILE A 65 -1.48 20.94 -1.37
C ILE A 65 -2.38 22.02 -1.98
N ARG A 66 -1.81 22.74 -2.97
CA ARG A 66 -2.48 23.77 -3.76
C ARG A 66 -1.70 24.03 -5.04
N PRO A 67 -2.31 24.66 -6.07
CA PRO A 67 -1.57 25.10 -7.24
C PRO A 67 -0.38 26.01 -6.89
N GLY A 68 0.75 25.80 -7.57
CA GLY A 68 1.97 26.60 -7.44
C GLY A 68 2.98 26.13 -6.39
N ILE A 69 2.67 25.09 -5.59
CA ILE A 69 3.71 24.41 -4.80
C ILE A 69 4.41 23.35 -5.67
N ASN A 70 5.65 23.04 -5.35
CA ASN A 70 6.34 21.92 -6.00
C ASN A 70 6.43 20.70 -5.07
N THR A 71 6.75 19.56 -5.64
CA THR A 71 6.81 18.29 -4.89
C THR A 71 7.97 18.25 -3.90
N GLN A 72 9.06 19.00 -4.12
CA GLN A 72 10.15 19.17 -3.13
C GLN A 72 9.63 19.77 -1.82
N GLN A 73 8.71 20.72 -1.88
CA GLN A 73 8.11 21.32 -0.67
C GLN A 73 7.27 20.29 0.12
N ILE A 74 6.70 19.28 -0.56
CA ILE A 74 6.01 18.16 0.10
C ILE A 74 7.03 17.29 0.82
N ASP A 75 8.16 16.97 0.17
CA ASP A 75 9.26 16.22 0.78
C ASP A 75 9.83 16.92 2.02
N ASP A 76 10.08 18.23 1.92
CA ASP A 76 10.57 19.05 3.03
C ASP A 76 9.60 19.05 4.22
N LEU A 77 8.28 19.12 3.97
CA LEU A 77 7.25 19.00 5.00
C LEU A 77 7.29 17.62 5.66
N CYS A 78 7.31 16.55 4.89
CA CYS A 78 7.33 15.18 5.41
C CYS A 78 8.58 14.89 6.25
N MET A 79 9.74 15.34 5.79
CA MET A 79 10.99 15.28 6.56
C MET A 79 10.90 16.01 7.89
N GLN A 80 10.38 17.24 7.88
CA GLN A 80 10.26 18.04 9.10
C GLN A 80 9.22 17.43 10.06
N TYR A 81 8.07 16.95 9.51
CA TYR A 81 7.03 16.31 10.28
C TYR A 81 7.55 15.06 11.01
N CYS A 82 8.27 14.19 10.30
CA CYS A 82 8.90 13.00 10.91
C CYS A 82 9.86 13.40 12.04
N LYS A 83 10.72 14.39 11.81
CA LYS A 83 11.67 14.87 12.82
C LYS A 83 10.96 15.38 14.08
N ASP A 84 9.89 16.15 13.92
CA ASP A 84 9.13 16.73 15.03
C ASP A 84 8.37 15.67 15.85
N HIS A 85 8.08 14.51 15.24
CA HIS A 85 7.39 13.38 15.88
C HIS A 85 8.32 12.20 16.24
N ASN A 86 9.65 12.41 16.21
CA ASN A 86 10.66 11.35 16.47
C ASN A 86 10.47 10.11 15.60
N ALA A 87 10.01 10.30 14.37
CA ALA A 87 9.87 9.26 13.36
C ALA A 87 11.00 9.36 12.31
N ILE A 88 11.17 8.28 11.56
CA ILE A 88 12.10 8.23 10.42
C ILE A 88 11.26 7.97 9.17
N PRO A 89 11.43 8.77 8.08
CA PRO A 89 10.82 8.44 6.79
C PRO A 89 11.52 7.21 6.19
N ALA A 90 10.77 6.14 5.96
CA ALA A 90 11.34 4.85 5.58
C ALA A 90 11.86 4.83 4.13
N CYS A 91 11.29 5.63 3.24
CA CYS A 91 11.70 5.71 1.84
C CYS A 91 13.13 6.26 1.67
N LEU A 92 13.56 7.18 2.56
CA LEU A 92 14.83 7.86 2.42
C LEU A 92 16.01 6.88 2.46
N ASN A 93 16.76 6.81 1.37
CA ASN A 93 17.88 5.90 1.14
C ASN A 93 17.50 4.40 1.07
N TYR A 94 16.21 4.07 1.06
CA TYR A 94 15.79 2.68 0.84
C TYR A 94 16.14 2.26 -0.59
N GLU A 95 17.02 1.28 -0.72
CA GLU A 95 17.57 0.79 -2.00
C GLU A 95 18.03 1.89 -2.98
N GLY A 96 18.45 3.04 -2.42
CA GLY A 96 18.94 4.19 -3.19
C GLY A 96 17.88 5.22 -3.56
N TYR A 97 16.62 5.09 -3.09
CA TYR A 97 15.60 6.11 -3.27
C TYR A 97 16.02 7.42 -2.56
N PRO A 98 15.98 8.59 -3.23
CA PRO A 98 16.67 9.78 -2.73
C PRO A 98 15.84 10.69 -1.80
N LYS A 99 14.55 10.40 -1.60
CA LYS A 99 13.59 11.29 -0.91
C LYS A 99 12.88 10.60 0.25
N SER A 100 12.17 11.39 1.06
CA SER A 100 11.45 10.89 2.24
C SER A 100 10.04 10.38 1.96
N VAL A 101 9.48 10.75 0.82
CA VAL A 101 8.11 10.48 0.40
C VAL A 101 8.08 10.29 -1.12
N CYS A 102 7.10 9.54 -1.63
CA CYS A 102 6.86 9.50 -3.07
C CYS A 102 5.74 10.48 -3.45
N THR A 103 5.88 11.15 -4.59
CA THR A 103 4.89 12.09 -5.13
C THR A 103 4.64 11.79 -6.60
N SER A 104 3.53 11.14 -6.91
CA SER A 104 3.22 10.63 -8.25
C SER A 104 2.10 11.45 -8.88
N ILE A 105 2.42 12.22 -9.93
CA ILE A 105 1.51 13.17 -10.58
C ILE A 105 0.97 12.56 -11.85
N ASN A 106 -0.34 12.61 -12.05
CA ASN A 106 -1.06 12.24 -13.29
C ASN A 106 -0.69 10.84 -13.81
N GLU A 107 0.15 10.73 -14.85
CA GLU A 107 0.60 9.48 -15.48
C GLU A 107 1.69 8.74 -14.69
N VAL A 108 2.28 9.36 -13.69
CA VAL A 108 3.18 8.68 -12.75
C VAL A 108 2.34 7.79 -11.84
N VAL A 109 2.59 6.49 -11.88
CA VAL A 109 1.81 5.46 -11.17
C VAL A 109 2.17 5.43 -9.68
N CYS A 110 3.48 5.34 -9.41
CA CYS A 110 4.05 5.30 -8.07
C CYS A 110 5.54 5.65 -8.10
N HIS A 111 6.14 5.80 -6.91
CA HIS A 111 7.56 6.07 -6.69
C HIS A 111 8.06 7.38 -7.32
N GLY A 112 7.15 8.31 -7.67
CA GLY A 112 7.53 9.62 -8.18
C GLY A 112 8.46 10.33 -7.21
N ILE A 113 9.56 10.88 -7.73
CA ILE A 113 10.64 11.48 -6.94
C ILE A 113 10.37 12.98 -6.78
N PRO A 114 10.17 13.50 -5.56
CA PRO A 114 10.00 14.93 -5.32
C PRO A 114 11.14 15.80 -5.90
N LYS A 115 10.80 16.83 -6.69
CA LYS A 115 11.74 17.78 -7.33
C LYS A 115 11.17 19.20 -7.38
N GLU A 116 12.06 20.20 -7.48
CA GLU A 116 11.66 21.61 -7.55
C GLU A 116 10.94 21.97 -8.85
N GLU A 117 11.24 21.23 -9.91
CA GLU A 117 10.69 21.43 -11.26
C GLU A 117 9.23 20.95 -11.35
N ASP A 118 8.80 20.00 -10.52
CA ASP A 118 7.44 19.46 -10.50
C ASP A 118 6.50 20.37 -9.73
N VAL A 119 6.08 21.46 -10.38
CA VAL A 119 5.12 22.42 -9.82
C VAL A 119 3.69 21.94 -10.07
N LEU A 120 2.92 21.74 -9.01
CA LEU A 120 1.52 21.32 -9.09
C LEU A 120 0.65 22.39 -9.73
N GLU A 121 -0.15 21.99 -10.72
CA GLU A 121 -1.09 22.85 -11.43
C GLU A 121 -2.54 22.55 -11.00
N GLU A 122 -3.45 23.50 -11.23
CA GLU A 122 -4.87 23.29 -10.97
C GLU A 122 -5.41 22.13 -11.86
N GLY A 123 -6.03 21.15 -11.23
CA GLY A 123 -6.59 19.98 -11.90
C GLY A 123 -5.65 18.78 -12.00
N ASP A 124 -4.41 18.90 -11.53
CA ASP A 124 -3.57 17.73 -11.34
C ASP A 124 -4.17 16.79 -10.29
N ILE A 125 -3.94 15.50 -10.48
CA ILE A 125 -4.12 14.50 -9.43
C ILE A 125 -2.74 14.03 -8.99
N VAL A 126 -2.50 14.01 -7.68
CA VAL A 126 -1.21 13.56 -7.13
C VAL A 126 -1.44 12.55 -6.03
N ASN A 127 -0.74 11.42 -6.11
CA ASN A 127 -0.58 10.48 -5.02
C ASN A 127 0.60 10.94 -4.16
N VAL A 128 0.39 10.98 -2.84
CA VAL A 128 1.47 11.16 -1.87
C VAL A 128 1.50 9.91 -1.02
N ASP A 129 2.64 9.24 -1.05
CA ASP A 129 2.87 7.94 -0.46
C ASP A 129 3.99 8.04 0.58
N MET A 130 3.64 7.75 1.82
CA MET A 130 4.49 7.98 2.98
C MET A 130 4.59 6.76 3.87
N THR A 131 5.82 6.28 4.08
CA THR A 131 6.10 5.27 5.10
C THR A 131 6.87 5.87 6.26
N THR A 132 6.37 5.65 7.46
CA THR A 132 7.03 6.11 8.70
C THR A 132 7.57 4.95 9.53
N ILE A 133 8.64 5.22 10.28
CA ILE A 133 9.20 4.29 11.28
C ILE A 133 9.16 4.98 12.65
N VAL A 134 8.45 4.38 13.59
CA VAL A 134 8.41 4.82 15.00
C VAL A 134 8.82 3.64 15.88
N ASP A 135 9.82 3.83 16.73
CA ASP A 135 10.35 2.78 17.63
C ASP A 135 10.71 1.47 16.91
N GLY A 136 11.11 1.55 15.62
CA GLY A 136 11.47 0.40 14.78
C GLY A 136 10.28 -0.30 14.11
N TYR A 137 9.07 0.24 14.21
CA TYR A 137 7.87 -0.27 13.54
C TYR A 137 7.48 0.61 12.36
N TYR A 138 7.13 -0.04 11.24
CA TYR A 138 6.76 0.60 9.98
C TYR A 138 5.25 0.71 9.84
N ALA A 139 4.79 1.82 9.28
CA ALA A 139 3.42 1.98 8.81
C ALA A 139 3.43 2.76 7.49
N ASP A 140 2.65 2.28 6.53
CA ASP A 140 2.63 2.72 5.15
C ASP A 140 1.23 3.13 4.73
N ALA A 141 1.09 4.27 4.08
CA ALA A 141 -0.17 4.72 3.49
C ALA A 141 0.03 5.76 2.42
N SER A 142 -0.86 5.75 1.43
CA SER A 142 -0.90 6.78 0.41
C SER A 142 -2.29 7.39 0.25
N ARG A 143 -2.32 8.65 -0.21
CA ARG A 143 -3.55 9.38 -0.52
C ARG A 143 -3.47 10.10 -1.84
N MET A 144 -4.61 10.14 -2.54
CA MET A 144 -4.79 10.99 -3.71
C MET A 144 -5.27 12.38 -3.30
N PHE A 145 -4.74 13.39 -3.98
CA PHE A 145 -5.18 14.78 -3.87
C PHE A 145 -5.52 15.32 -5.25
N ILE A 146 -6.60 16.11 -5.32
CA ILE A 146 -6.96 16.88 -6.51
C ILE A 146 -6.52 18.32 -6.24
N VAL A 147 -5.52 18.78 -6.98
CA VAL A 147 -4.91 20.09 -6.78
C VAL A 147 -5.90 21.19 -7.15
N GLY A 148 -6.11 22.16 -6.25
CA GLY A 148 -7.14 23.20 -6.42
C GLY A 148 -8.59 22.71 -6.20
N GLY A 149 -8.79 21.43 -5.86
CA GLY A 149 -10.09 20.86 -5.52
C GLY A 149 -11.01 20.59 -6.69
N LYS A 150 -10.56 20.78 -7.94
CA LYS A 150 -11.30 20.53 -9.19
C LYS A 150 -10.39 19.93 -10.24
N THR A 151 -10.91 18.98 -11.01
CA THR A 151 -10.19 18.37 -12.12
C THR A 151 -11.20 17.98 -13.23
N THR A 152 -10.74 17.28 -14.27
CA THR A 152 -11.65 16.76 -15.30
C THR A 152 -12.53 15.63 -14.73
N PRO A 153 -13.76 15.46 -15.26
CA PRO A 153 -14.65 14.39 -14.79
C PRO A 153 -14.02 12.99 -14.83
N ASP A 154 -13.15 12.73 -15.82
CA ASP A 154 -12.48 11.44 -15.98
C ASP A 154 -11.43 11.20 -14.88
N LYS A 155 -10.62 12.23 -14.53
CA LYS A 155 -9.67 12.15 -13.42
C LYS A 155 -10.39 12.04 -12.08
N GLU A 156 -11.47 12.80 -11.86
CA GLU A 156 -12.30 12.70 -10.65
C GLU A 156 -12.89 11.29 -10.49
N GLN A 157 -13.40 10.71 -11.58
CA GLN A 157 -13.90 9.33 -11.58
C GLN A 157 -12.77 8.34 -11.25
N LEU A 158 -11.57 8.50 -11.84
CA LEU A 158 -10.43 7.63 -11.58
C LEU A 158 -10.03 7.63 -10.11
N VAL A 159 -9.86 8.82 -9.50
CA VAL A 159 -9.50 8.98 -8.08
C VAL A 159 -10.55 8.31 -7.18
N ARG A 160 -11.84 8.49 -7.48
CA ARG A 160 -12.94 7.86 -6.76
C ARG A 160 -12.92 6.33 -6.91
N VAL A 161 -12.76 5.82 -8.15
CA VAL A 161 -12.75 4.37 -8.41
C VAL A 161 -11.54 3.70 -7.77
N ALA A 162 -10.37 4.34 -7.75
CA ALA A 162 -9.21 3.82 -7.04
C ALA A 162 -9.47 3.70 -5.53
N LYS A 163 -10.16 4.67 -4.91
CA LYS A 163 -10.58 4.58 -3.51
C LYS A 163 -11.58 3.45 -3.29
N GLU A 164 -12.59 3.34 -4.14
CA GLU A 164 -13.55 2.23 -4.12
C GLU A 164 -12.84 0.86 -4.22
N CYS A 165 -11.76 0.78 -5.01
CA CYS A 165 -10.96 -0.45 -5.13
C CYS A 165 -10.26 -0.82 -3.82
N LEU A 166 -9.69 0.14 -3.10
CA LEU A 166 -9.14 -0.07 -1.77
C LEU A 166 -10.22 -0.59 -0.81
N GLU A 167 -11.37 0.09 -0.75
CA GLU A 167 -12.49 -0.28 0.15
C GLU A 167 -13.02 -1.69 -0.16
N ILE A 168 -13.22 -2.02 -1.44
CA ILE A 168 -13.64 -3.35 -1.90
C ILE A 168 -12.58 -4.42 -1.59
N GLY A 169 -11.28 -4.07 -1.72
CA GLY A 169 -10.18 -4.94 -1.34
C GLY A 169 -10.20 -5.27 0.15
N MET A 170 -10.40 -4.27 1.00
CA MET A 170 -10.55 -4.44 2.45
C MET A 170 -11.78 -5.28 2.82
N GLU A 171 -12.91 -5.06 2.14
CA GLU A 171 -14.11 -5.88 2.34
C GLU A 171 -13.93 -7.34 1.94
N ALA A 172 -13.10 -7.62 0.93
CA ALA A 172 -12.80 -8.98 0.47
C ALA A 172 -11.79 -9.70 1.37
N ALA A 173 -10.96 -8.96 2.10
CA ALA A 173 -9.99 -9.50 3.04
C ALA A 173 -10.68 -10.01 4.31
N LYS A 174 -10.96 -11.31 4.36
CA LYS A 174 -11.58 -11.97 5.51
C LYS A 174 -10.62 -12.94 6.19
N PRO A 175 -10.74 -13.17 7.50
CA PRO A 175 -9.97 -14.19 8.16
C PRO A 175 -10.21 -15.55 7.48
N TYR A 176 -9.12 -16.26 7.22
CA TYR A 176 -9.10 -17.57 6.54
C TYR A 176 -9.55 -17.55 5.06
N SER A 177 -9.64 -16.37 4.43
CA SER A 177 -9.67 -16.20 2.97
C SER A 177 -8.25 -16.15 2.40
N PHE A 178 -8.10 -15.85 1.11
CA PHE A 178 -6.81 -15.81 0.43
C PHE A 178 -6.52 -14.44 -0.16
N VAL A 179 -5.25 -14.08 -0.29
CA VAL A 179 -4.82 -12.83 -0.93
C VAL A 179 -5.48 -12.62 -2.31
N GLY A 180 -5.61 -13.70 -3.11
CA GLY A 180 -6.25 -13.62 -4.42
C GLY A 180 -7.74 -13.26 -4.39
N ASP A 181 -8.42 -13.35 -3.24
CA ASP A 181 -9.79 -12.86 -3.09
C ASP A 181 -9.85 -11.34 -3.16
N ILE A 182 -8.84 -10.66 -2.60
CA ILE A 182 -8.64 -9.20 -2.67
C ILE A 182 -8.50 -8.76 -4.14
N GLY A 183 -7.48 -9.32 -4.82
CA GLY A 183 -7.19 -8.96 -6.21
C GLY A 183 -8.35 -9.25 -7.16
N HIS A 184 -9.04 -10.37 -6.96
CA HIS A 184 -10.25 -10.71 -7.75
C HIS A 184 -11.36 -9.65 -7.59
N ALA A 185 -11.60 -9.18 -6.38
CA ALA A 185 -12.64 -8.19 -6.09
C ALA A 185 -12.32 -6.84 -6.74
N ILE A 186 -11.08 -6.38 -6.60
CA ILE A 186 -10.57 -5.13 -7.19
C ILE A 186 -10.64 -5.19 -8.73
N GLU A 187 -10.07 -6.23 -9.35
CA GLU A 187 -10.06 -6.37 -10.81
C GLU A 187 -11.48 -6.43 -11.39
N LYS A 188 -12.39 -7.11 -10.71
CA LYS A 188 -13.80 -7.17 -11.10
C LYS A 188 -14.47 -5.80 -11.05
N HIS A 189 -14.09 -4.94 -10.09
CA HIS A 189 -14.64 -3.59 -9.98
C HIS A 189 -14.10 -2.69 -11.10
N CYS A 190 -12.79 -2.66 -11.32
CA CYS A 190 -12.13 -1.87 -12.38
C CYS A 190 -12.66 -2.18 -13.78
N LYS A 191 -12.95 -3.45 -14.07
CA LYS A 191 -13.52 -3.88 -15.37
C LYS A 191 -14.83 -3.17 -15.72
N LYS A 192 -15.61 -2.68 -14.75
CA LYS A 192 -16.85 -1.94 -15.02
C LYS A 192 -16.61 -0.57 -15.64
N TYR A 193 -15.42 -0.01 -15.41
CA TYR A 193 -15.02 1.31 -15.88
C TYR A 193 -14.04 1.23 -17.06
N GLY A 194 -13.59 0.03 -17.43
CA GLY A 194 -12.59 -0.17 -18.47
C GLY A 194 -11.16 0.22 -18.01
N TYR A 195 -10.92 0.33 -16.71
CA TYR A 195 -9.63 0.70 -16.15
C TYR A 195 -8.68 -0.49 -16.01
N GLY A 196 -7.38 -0.22 -16.17
CA GLY A 196 -6.29 -1.18 -15.97
C GLY A 196 -5.89 -1.26 -14.49
N VAL A 197 -5.73 -2.49 -13.99
CA VAL A 197 -5.08 -2.74 -12.68
C VAL A 197 -3.64 -3.09 -12.93
N VAL A 198 -2.71 -2.35 -12.35
CA VAL A 198 -1.26 -2.59 -12.48
C VAL A 198 -0.91 -3.99 -11.99
N ARG A 199 0.05 -4.65 -12.69
CA ARG A 199 0.41 -6.05 -12.44
C ARG A 199 1.86 -6.27 -12.03
N ASP A 200 2.72 -5.31 -12.31
CA ASP A 200 4.15 -5.40 -12.06
C ASP A 200 4.53 -4.99 -10.63
N LEU A 201 3.57 -4.42 -9.91
CA LEU A 201 3.65 -3.97 -8.53
C LEU A 201 2.49 -4.53 -7.71
N CYS A 202 2.65 -4.58 -6.38
CA CYS A 202 1.66 -5.14 -5.47
C CYS A 202 1.79 -4.53 -4.08
N GLY A 203 0.77 -4.73 -3.26
CA GLY A 203 0.86 -4.53 -1.82
C GLY A 203 1.71 -5.61 -1.15
N HIS A 204 2.02 -5.42 0.10
CA HIS A 204 3.00 -6.26 0.82
C HIS A 204 2.68 -6.37 2.31
N GLY A 205 3.27 -7.37 2.96
CA GLY A 205 3.36 -7.38 4.41
C GLY A 205 4.22 -6.21 4.90
N VAL A 206 3.89 -5.64 6.06
CA VAL A 206 4.59 -4.49 6.62
C VAL A 206 4.58 -4.53 8.15
N GLY A 207 5.47 -3.80 8.78
CA GLY A 207 5.40 -3.56 10.22
C GLY A 207 6.68 -3.78 10.98
N CYS A 208 7.34 -4.93 10.89
CA CYS A 208 8.66 -5.16 11.47
C CYS A 208 9.78 -4.89 10.46
N GLN A 209 9.44 -4.91 9.18
CA GLN A 209 10.28 -4.47 8.07
C GLN A 209 9.40 -3.62 7.13
N PHE A 210 10.02 -2.90 6.21
CA PHE A 210 9.30 -2.11 5.23
C PHE A 210 8.47 -3.03 4.32
N HIS A 211 9.12 -4.01 3.69
CA HIS A 211 8.45 -5.00 2.85
C HIS A 211 8.64 -6.40 3.43
N GLU A 212 7.53 -7.09 3.65
CA GLU A 212 7.45 -8.46 4.13
C GLU A 212 6.51 -9.28 3.25
N GLU A 213 6.53 -10.59 3.38
CA GLU A 213 5.42 -11.43 2.88
C GLU A 213 4.09 -11.11 3.63
N PRO A 214 2.91 -11.24 3.00
CA PRO A 214 2.72 -11.70 1.63
C PRO A 214 2.82 -10.59 0.60
N GLU A 215 3.08 -10.95 -0.67
CA GLU A 215 2.71 -10.09 -1.80
C GLU A 215 1.18 -10.05 -1.92
N VAL A 216 0.61 -8.83 -2.01
CA VAL A 216 -0.83 -8.59 -2.11
C VAL A 216 -1.16 -8.07 -3.50
N LEU A 217 -1.34 -8.99 -4.44
CA LEU A 217 -1.71 -8.67 -5.82
C LEU A 217 -3.13 -8.08 -5.88
N HIS A 218 -3.30 -6.99 -6.64
CA HIS A 218 -4.59 -6.31 -6.83
C HIS A 218 -5.40 -6.86 -8.01
N TYR A 219 -4.98 -7.98 -8.57
CA TYR A 219 -5.65 -8.77 -9.62
C TYR A 219 -5.53 -10.27 -9.30
N GLY A 220 -6.31 -11.10 -9.99
CA GLY A 220 -6.16 -12.55 -9.86
C GLY A 220 -7.46 -13.32 -9.64
N HIS A 221 -7.34 -14.49 -9.00
CA HIS A 221 -8.42 -15.45 -8.84
C HIS A 221 -8.71 -15.78 -7.38
N ARG A 222 -9.98 -15.98 -7.07
CA ARG A 222 -10.42 -16.39 -5.74
C ARG A 222 -9.74 -17.68 -5.27
N GLY A 223 -9.41 -17.71 -3.99
CA GLY A 223 -8.82 -18.89 -3.33
C GLY A 223 -7.39 -19.16 -3.74
N THR A 224 -6.67 -18.17 -4.30
CA THR A 224 -5.25 -18.26 -4.67
C THR A 224 -4.40 -17.34 -3.78
N GLY A 225 -3.07 -17.52 -3.83
CA GLY A 225 -2.13 -16.79 -2.98
C GLY A 225 -2.07 -17.33 -1.56
N MET A 226 -1.56 -16.52 -0.65
CA MET A 226 -1.37 -16.88 0.76
C MET A 226 -2.70 -16.81 1.53
N LEU A 227 -2.89 -17.75 2.46
CA LEU A 227 -3.99 -17.73 3.42
C LEU A 227 -3.83 -16.52 4.36
N LEU A 228 -4.87 -15.69 4.47
CA LEU A 228 -4.93 -14.58 5.42
C LEU A 228 -5.40 -15.08 6.78
N VAL A 229 -4.64 -14.78 7.83
CA VAL A 229 -4.98 -15.21 9.18
C VAL A 229 -4.87 -14.05 10.18
N PRO A 230 -5.61 -14.09 11.30
CA PRO A 230 -5.51 -13.07 12.34
C PRO A 230 -4.09 -12.83 12.82
N GLY A 231 -3.72 -11.56 12.99
CA GLY A 231 -2.39 -11.10 13.36
C GLY A 231 -1.45 -10.79 12.19
N MET A 232 -1.81 -11.09 10.94
CA MET A 232 -1.06 -10.62 9.78
C MET A 232 -1.27 -9.12 9.59
N VAL A 233 -0.18 -8.41 9.25
CA VAL A 233 -0.22 -6.98 8.89
C VAL A 233 0.29 -6.83 7.48
N PHE A 234 -0.44 -6.11 6.63
CA PHE A 234 -0.15 -5.95 5.21
C PHE A 234 -0.81 -4.69 4.64
N THR A 235 -0.34 -4.24 3.48
CA THR A 235 -0.97 -3.15 2.74
C THR A 235 -1.99 -3.65 1.72
N ILE A 236 -2.97 -2.83 1.42
CA ILE A 236 -3.77 -2.89 0.19
C ILE A 236 -3.64 -1.51 -0.45
N GLU A 237 -3.12 -1.48 -1.68
CA GLU A 237 -2.66 -0.26 -2.36
C GLU A 237 -2.92 -0.34 -3.88
N PRO A 238 -4.15 -0.50 -4.34
CA PRO A 238 -4.44 -0.73 -5.74
C PRO A 238 -4.04 0.47 -6.61
N MET A 239 -3.10 0.26 -7.52
CA MET A 239 -2.72 1.20 -8.57
C MET A 239 -3.65 0.99 -9.77
N ILE A 240 -4.47 1.99 -10.07
CA ILE A 240 -5.52 1.95 -11.11
C ILE A 240 -5.20 2.94 -12.20
N ASN A 241 -4.96 2.43 -13.41
CA ASN A 241 -4.69 3.24 -14.60
C ASN A 241 -5.99 3.53 -15.36
N MET A 242 -6.16 4.75 -15.83
CA MET A 242 -7.31 5.14 -16.67
C MET A 242 -7.35 4.35 -17.99
N GLY A 243 -6.22 3.82 -18.44
CA GLY A 243 -6.08 3.06 -19.67
C GLY A 243 -5.52 1.66 -19.48
N THR A 244 -4.36 1.38 -20.08
CA THR A 244 -3.71 0.07 -19.98
C THR A 244 -3.19 -0.22 -18.57
N TRP A 245 -3.12 -1.50 -18.21
CA TRP A 245 -2.47 -1.94 -16.97
C TRP A 245 -0.93 -1.90 -17.04
N GLN A 246 -0.37 -1.80 -18.24
CA GLN A 246 1.08 -1.83 -18.48
C GLN A 246 1.73 -0.56 -17.95
N VAL A 247 2.90 -0.75 -17.36
CA VAL A 247 3.71 0.31 -16.77
C VAL A 247 5.17 0.14 -17.17
N PHE A 248 5.96 1.20 -17.09
CA PHE A 248 7.39 1.20 -17.40
C PHE A 248 8.10 2.08 -16.37
N ILE A 249 9.39 1.81 -16.16
CA ILE A 249 10.27 2.74 -15.45
C ILE A 249 10.51 3.92 -16.39
N ASP A 250 10.39 5.14 -15.88
CA ASP A 250 10.67 6.35 -16.66
C ASP A 250 12.14 6.35 -17.11
N ALA A 251 12.34 6.50 -18.41
CA ALA A 251 13.69 6.49 -19.00
C ALA A 251 14.52 7.73 -18.62
N ASP A 252 13.87 8.81 -18.24
CA ASP A 252 14.50 10.07 -17.82
C ASP A 252 14.79 10.11 -16.31
N ASP A 253 14.30 9.13 -15.53
CA ASP A 253 14.61 9.01 -14.10
C ASP A 253 16.02 8.43 -13.90
N PRO A 254 16.99 9.21 -13.39
CA PRO A 254 18.36 8.76 -13.18
C PRO A 254 18.50 7.72 -12.05
N TYR A 255 17.48 7.54 -11.23
CA TYR A 255 17.48 6.61 -10.09
C TYR A 255 16.79 5.29 -10.42
N GLY A 256 15.96 5.25 -11.47
CA GLY A 256 15.24 4.06 -11.92
C GLY A 256 14.06 3.65 -11.03
N TRP A 257 13.40 4.63 -10.40
CA TRP A 257 12.28 4.42 -9.48
C TRP A 257 10.93 4.82 -10.06
N GLU A 258 10.84 5.96 -10.76
CA GLU A 258 9.56 6.50 -11.24
C GLU A 258 8.90 5.53 -12.21
N VAL A 259 7.69 5.10 -11.86
CA VAL A 259 6.88 4.19 -12.69
C VAL A 259 5.80 4.99 -13.39
N ILE A 260 5.76 4.92 -14.72
CA ILE A 260 4.79 5.63 -15.56
C ILE A 260 3.84 4.67 -16.28
N THR A 261 2.65 5.16 -16.64
CA THR A 261 1.69 4.40 -17.44
C THR A 261 2.17 4.20 -18.87
N GLY A 262 1.91 3.04 -19.46
CA GLY A 262 2.34 2.71 -20.82
C GLY A 262 1.61 3.45 -21.95
N ASP A 263 0.55 4.21 -21.62
CA ASP A 263 -0.26 4.97 -22.58
C ASP A 263 -0.42 6.45 -22.21
N GLU A 264 0.43 6.95 -21.31
CA GLU A 264 0.48 8.34 -20.86
C GLU A 264 -0.83 8.86 -20.25
N LYS A 265 -1.73 7.95 -19.85
CA LYS A 265 -2.98 8.32 -19.17
C LYS A 265 -2.80 8.32 -17.67
N PRO A 266 -3.62 9.12 -16.94
CA PRO A 266 -3.53 9.19 -15.50
C PRO A 266 -3.67 7.86 -14.78
N SER A 267 -2.98 7.74 -13.63
CA SER A 267 -3.11 6.69 -12.64
C SER A 267 -3.55 7.25 -11.30
N ALA A 268 -4.15 6.43 -10.46
CA ALA A 268 -4.50 6.78 -9.09
C ALA A 268 -4.30 5.59 -8.15
N GLN A 269 -3.83 5.87 -6.93
CA GLN A 269 -3.57 4.88 -5.89
C GLN A 269 -4.07 5.41 -4.53
N TRP A 270 -4.66 4.53 -3.74
CA TRP A 270 -4.93 4.74 -2.33
C TRP A 270 -4.42 3.55 -1.54
N GLU A 271 -3.92 3.80 -0.34
CA GLU A 271 -3.31 2.74 0.45
C GLU A 271 -3.61 2.86 1.93
N HIS A 272 -3.70 1.70 2.58
CA HIS A 272 -3.67 1.56 4.02
C HIS A 272 -2.84 0.37 4.49
N THR A 273 -2.15 0.55 5.62
CA THR A 273 -1.68 -0.56 6.45
C THR A 273 -2.84 -1.11 7.25
N LEU A 274 -3.01 -2.43 7.17
CA LEU A 274 -4.13 -3.17 7.74
C LEU A 274 -3.64 -4.31 8.63
N VAL A 275 -4.33 -4.56 9.75
CA VAL A 275 -4.16 -5.80 10.51
C VAL A 275 -5.36 -6.71 10.29
N MET A 276 -5.12 -7.99 9.99
CA MET A 276 -6.18 -9.00 9.96
C MET A 276 -6.61 -9.35 11.40
N THR A 277 -7.88 -9.20 11.68
CA THR A 277 -8.52 -9.58 12.94
C THR A 277 -9.36 -10.85 12.81
N GLU A 278 -10.00 -11.30 13.87
CA GLU A 278 -10.93 -12.46 13.83
C GLU A 278 -12.22 -12.18 13.02
N THR A 279 -12.53 -10.93 12.70
CA THR A 279 -13.78 -10.55 12.02
C THR A 279 -13.60 -9.88 10.66
N GLY A 280 -12.39 -9.45 10.34
CA GLY A 280 -12.04 -8.74 9.12
C GLY A 280 -10.76 -7.94 9.30
N VAL A 281 -10.51 -6.94 8.48
CA VAL A 281 -9.35 -6.05 8.64
C VAL A 281 -9.67 -4.85 9.50
N GLU A 282 -8.66 -4.39 10.24
CA GLU A 282 -8.64 -3.11 10.95
C GLU A 282 -7.59 -2.22 10.31
N ILE A 283 -7.92 -0.94 10.06
CA ILE A 283 -7.01 0.04 9.49
C ILE A 283 -6.09 0.58 10.60
N LEU A 284 -4.77 0.59 10.36
CA LEU A 284 -3.77 1.15 11.28
C LEU A 284 -3.33 2.56 10.89
N THR A 285 -3.65 3.02 9.67
CA THR A 285 -3.27 4.32 9.07
C THR A 285 -4.50 5.13 8.65
N HIS A 286 -5.31 5.61 9.62
CA HIS A 286 -6.54 6.37 9.33
C HIS A 286 -6.69 7.59 10.23
#